data_bcc63849963d54f71224f7014b44adae
#
_entry.id   bcc63849963d54f71224f7014b44adae
#
_cell.length_a   1.000
_cell.length_b   1.000
_cell.length_c   1.000
_cell.angle_alpha   90.00
_cell.angle_beta   90.00
_cell.angle_gamma   90.00
#
_symmetry.space_group_name_H-M   'P 1'
#
loop_
_entity.id
_entity.type
_entity.pdbx_description
1 polymer ?
#
loop_
_entity_poly.entity_id
_entity_poly.type
_entity_poly.pdbx_seq_one_letter_code
_entity_poly.pdbx_strand_id
1 'polypeptide(L)' 'MKAGDLIQYRPDTGGAFLGIITKDPGIHLEYNKVAVEIYWQDDGSYTYEHVEIILDPEKEWLELISESR' A
#
# COMPACT_ATOMS: atom_id res chain seq x y z
N MET A 1 -7.54 -7.68 1.60
CA MET A 1 -6.78 -6.45 1.96
C MET A 1 -7.63 -5.60 2.87
N LYS A 2 -7.07 -5.20 4.01
CA LYS A 2 -7.80 -4.43 5.02
C LYS A 2 -6.84 -3.67 5.92
N ALA A 3 -7.36 -2.78 6.74
CA ALA A 3 -6.58 -2.06 7.75
C ALA A 3 -5.82 -3.06 8.64
N GLY A 4 -4.55 -2.78 8.89
CA GLY A 4 -3.65 -3.65 9.64
C GLY A 4 -2.74 -4.52 8.77
N ASP A 5 -3.05 -4.66 7.49
CA ASP A 5 -2.20 -5.43 6.58
C ASP A 5 -0.89 -4.68 6.29
N LEU A 6 0.18 -5.44 6.05
CA LEU A 6 1.50 -4.88 5.77
C LEU A 6 1.79 -4.86 4.28
N ILE A 7 2.40 -3.76 3.84
CA ILE A 7 2.82 -3.55 2.46
C ILE A 7 4.32 -3.27 2.42
N GLN A 8 4.99 -3.77 1.39
CA GLN A 8 6.40 -3.48 1.16
C GLN A 8 6.57 -2.74 -0.16
N TYR A 9 7.34 -1.66 -0.13
CA TYR A 9 7.75 -0.91 -1.30
C TYR A 9 9.25 -1.11 -1.54
N ARG A 10 9.61 -1.52 -2.75
CA ARG A 10 11.00 -1.77 -3.16
C ARG A 10 11.34 -0.89 -4.36
N PRO A 11 11.90 0.30 -4.13
CA PRO A 11 12.27 1.20 -5.23
C PRO A 11 13.50 0.66 -6.00
N ASP A 12 13.64 1.10 -7.25
CA ASP A 12 14.77 0.72 -8.11
C ASP A 12 16.11 1.16 -7.53
N THR A 13 16.12 2.18 -6.71
CA THR A 13 17.33 2.69 -6.06
C THR A 13 17.85 1.79 -4.93
N GLY A 14 17.14 0.72 -4.62
CA GLY A 14 17.51 -0.22 -3.56
C GLY A 14 16.77 0.07 -2.24
N GLY A 15 16.91 -0.85 -1.30
CA GLY A 15 16.24 -0.78 -0.03
C GLY A 15 14.80 -1.31 -0.08
N ALA A 16 14.16 -1.33 1.08
CA ALA A 16 12.77 -1.73 1.22
C ALA A 16 12.13 -0.90 2.31
N PHE A 17 10.90 -0.45 2.06
CA PHE A 17 10.13 0.35 3.02
C PHE A 17 8.88 -0.41 3.41
N LEU A 18 8.58 -0.42 4.70
CA LEU A 18 7.37 -1.06 5.21
C LEU A 18 6.29 -0.02 5.48
N GLY A 19 5.08 -0.36 5.06
CA GLY A 19 3.90 0.44 5.34
C GLY A 19 2.81 -0.42 5.96
N ILE A 20 1.89 0.24 6.64
CA ILE A 20 0.73 -0.39 7.24
C ILE A 20 -0.51 0.24 6.63
N ILE A 21 -1.44 -0.59 6.13
CA ILE A 21 -2.73 -0.11 5.67
C ILE A 21 -3.51 0.37 6.90
N THR A 22 -3.92 1.63 6.89
CA THR A 22 -4.60 2.26 8.02
C THR A 22 -6.10 2.39 7.83
N LYS A 23 -6.57 2.26 6.60
CA LYS A 23 -8.00 2.28 6.27
C LYS A 23 -8.33 1.16 5.30
N ASP A 24 -9.49 0.55 5.48
CA ASP A 24 -9.99 -0.45 4.55
C ASP A 24 -10.16 0.15 3.14
N PRO A 25 -10.12 -0.68 2.08
CA PRO A 25 -10.31 -0.18 0.72
C PRO A 25 -11.60 0.61 0.56
N GLY A 26 -11.51 1.75 -0.09
CA GLY A 26 -12.65 2.60 -0.39
C GLY A 26 -12.37 3.46 -1.60
N ILE A 27 -13.41 4.06 -2.16
CA ILE A 27 -13.26 4.89 -3.36
C ILE A 27 -12.57 6.20 -2.98
N HIS A 28 -11.46 6.47 -3.63
CA HIS A 28 -10.77 7.74 -3.53
C HIS A 28 -11.44 8.74 -4.47
N LEU A 29 -12.08 9.76 -3.91
CA LEU A 29 -12.94 10.65 -4.68
C LEU A 29 -12.22 11.36 -5.81
N GLU A 30 -10.95 11.72 -5.61
CA GLU A 30 -10.17 12.45 -6.60
C GLU A 30 -9.90 11.62 -7.84
N TYR A 31 -9.64 10.31 -7.68
CA TYR A 31 -9.27 9.43 -8.77
C TYR A 31 -10.38 8.48 -9.19
N ASN A 32 -11.47 8.47 -8.46
CA ASN A 32 -12.60 7.56 -8.69
C ASN A 32 -12.18 6.09 -8.80
N LYS A 33 -11.23 5.68 -7.96
CA LYS A 33 -10.70 4.32 -7.90
C LYS A 33 -10.63 3.83 -6.47
N VAL A 34 -10.71 2.51 -6.30
CA VAL A 34 -10.56 1.90 -4.99
C VAL A 34 -9.10 2.01 -4.53
N ALA A 35 -8.90 2.60 -3.38
CA ALA A 35 -7.58 2.85 -2.81
C ALA A 35 -7.55 2.54 -1.32
N VAL A 36 -6.34 2.37 -0.79
CA VAL A 36 -6.11 2.24 0.64
C VAL A 36 -5.17 3.35 1.09
N GLU A 37 -5.30 3.75 2.36
CA GLU A 37 -4.35 4.66 2.98
C GLU A 37 -3.24 3.83 3.62
N ILE A 38 -1.99 4.25 3.40
CA ILE A 38 -0.81 3.55 3.92
C ILE A 38 -0.01 4.52 4.78
N TYR A 39 0.33 4.09 5.99
CA TYR A 39 1.29 4.78 6.85
C TYR A 39 2.67 4.16 6.63
N TRP A 40 3.64 4.96 6.23
CA TRP A 40 5.01 4.52 5.98
C TRP A 40 5.87 4.73 7.21
N GLN A 41 6.48 3.65 7.69
CA GLN A 41 7.21 3.65 8.97
C GLN A 41 8.52 4.44 8.93
N ASP A 42 9.16 4.54 7.77
CA ASP A 42 10.48 5.17 7.68
C ASP A 42 10.44 6.68 7.91
N ASP A 43 9.43 7.38 7.38
CA ASP A 43 9.32 8.83 7.50
C ASP A 43 8.04 9.31 8.17
N GLY A 44 7.16 8.41 8.56
CA GLY A 44 5.89 8.76 9.20
C GLY A 44 4.88 9.39 8.27
N SER A 45 5.04 9.23 6.96
CA SER A 45 4.11 9.81 5.99
C SER A 45 2.92 8.91 5.72
N TYR A 46 1.84 9.52 5.21
CA TYR A 46 0.64 8.81 4.76
C TYR A 46 0.47 9.03 3.28
N THR A 47 0.20 7.96 2.54
CA THR A 47 -0.10 8.04 1.12
C THR A 47 -1.29 7.17 0.79
N TYR A 48 -1.91 7.42 -0.38
CA TYR A 48 -2.94 6.54 -0.92
C TYR A 48 -2.36 5.74 -2.09
N GLU A 49 -2.77 4.48 -2.19
CA GLU A 49 -2.37 3.65 -3.31
C GLU A 49 -3.57 2.88 -3.83
N HIS A 50 -3.67 2.73 -5.14
CA HIS A 50 -4.76 2.00 -5.76
C HIS A 50 -4.61 0.50 -5.51
N VAL A 51 -5.71 -0.15 -5.12
CA VAL A 51 -5.72 -1.59 -4.84
C VAL A 51 -5.28 -2.38 -6.06
N GLU A 52 -5.68 -1.97 -7.26
CA GLU A 52 -5.30 -2.66 -8.49
C GLU A 52 -3.78 -2.71 -8.71
N ILE A 53 -3.05 -1.67 -8.27
CA ILE A 53 -1.58 -1.64 -8.36
C ILE A 53 -0.96 -2.60 -7.34
N ILE A 54 -1.47 -2.61 -6.12
CA ILE A 54 -0.94 -3.47 -5.06
C ILE A 54 -1.10 -4.95 -5.42
N LEU A 55 -2.22 -5.31 -6.07
CA LEU A 55 -2.53 -6.68 -6.42
C LEU A 55 -2.00 -7.10 -7.80
N ASP A 56 -1.38 -6.19 -8.55
CA ASP A 56 -0.87 -6.46 -9.88
C ASP A 56 0.46 -7.22 -9.79
N PRO A 57 0.53 -8.48 -10.26
CA PRO A 57 1.75 -9.28 -10.17
C PRO A 57 2.91 -8.72 -11.04
N GLU A 58 2.62 -7.84 -11.98
CA GLU A 58 3.64 -7.18 -12.80
C GLU A 58 4.28 -6.00 -12.08
N LYS A 59 3.66 -5.50 -11.00
CA LYS A 59 4.18 -4.39 -10.19
C LYS A 59 4.93 -4.93 -8.99
N GLU A 60 6.12 -5.49 -9.22
CA GLU A 60 6.93 -6.15 -8.19
C GLU A 60 7.46 -5.20 -7.12
N TRP A 61 7.46 -3.91 -7.40
CA TRP A 61 7.99 -2.90 -6.48
C TRP A 61 7.04 -2.54 -5.34
N LEU A 62 5.80 -3.01 -5.39
CA LEU A 62 4.81 -2.76 -4.33
C LEU A 62 3.99 -4.02 -4.12
N GLU A 63 4.02 -4.59 -2.91
CA GLU A 63 3.29 -5.83 -2.67
C GLU A 63 2.75 -5.92 -1.24
N LEU A 64 1.64 -6.63 -1.12
CA LEU A 64 1.05 -7.02 0.15
C LEU A 64 1.86 -8.20 0.70
N ILE A 65 2.54 -8.01 1.84
CA ILE A 65 3.42 -9.05 2.41
C ILE A 65 2.82 -9.78 3.60
N SER A 66 1.80 -9.23 4.22
CA SER A 66 1.16 -9.85 5.38
C SER A 66 -0.27 -9.36 5.49
N GLU A 67 -1.20 -10.29 5.68
CA GLU A 67 -2.60 -9.97 5.91
C GLU A 67 -2.94 -10.12 7.40
N SER A 68 -3.58 -9.08 7.94
CA SER A 68 -4.11 -9.11 9.29
C SER A 68 -5.29 -10.08 9.38
N ARG A 69 -5.38 -10.83 10.47
CA ARG A 69 -6.45 -11.81 10.70
C ARG A 69 -7.37 -11.38 11.84
#